data_81cf6c1296c7094d0cf5de769a95bbf5
#
_entry.id   81cf6c1296c7094d0cf5de769a95bbf5
#
_cell.length_a   1.000
_cell.length_b   1.000
_cell.length_c   1.000
_cell.angle_alpha   90.00
_cell.angle_beta   90.00
_cell.angle_gamma   90.00
#
_symmetry.space_group_name_H-M   'P 1'
#
loop_
_entity.id
_entity.type
_entity.pdbx_description
1 polymer ?
#
loop_
_entity_poly.entity_id
_entity_poly.type
_entity_poly.pdbx_seq_one_letter_code
_entity_poly.pdbx_strand_id
1 'polypeptide(L)'
;SFAASSQIDTLEWLVVVWALIGFFASTMTCLGMRILSDLPDKVRAFGTRQGVELSVTAAVLFALPPLIISQYKYPGAALSLAAVVAILGLSAFWVPTGAQSNQDAAAAAQDAPASGAYLPMVAWQSLALFFVFLVGNIGLWAFLERIGSSLQIAPAEMGIVFAVLKLLGGVAAFFTAAVGDRVGPSRAAWWVVGTVGLGLVLLQTATAFIGFALGAWIWEFAFTCGCVFHAASIARSDPSGRAVMLVPAVFALSSMAGPGLAGQIVAGGNFVGLLAFALASTLLPALVNIIRRPT
;
A
#
# COMPACT_ATOMS: atom_id res chain seq x y z
N SER A 1 -8.43 -6.44 -21.27
CA SER A 1 -8.50 -5.03 -20.87
C SER A 1 -7.23 -4.26 -21.21
N PHE A 2 -6.03 -4.61 -20.67
CA PHE A 2 -4.78 -3.93 -21.06
C PHE A 2 -4.48 -4.04 -22.55
N ALA A 3 -4.65 -5.23 -23.16
CA ALA A 3 -4.49 -5.41 -24.61
C ALA A 3 -5.49 -4.55 -25.42
N ALA A 4 -6.71 -4.35 -24.93
CA ALA A 4 -7.67 -3.46 -25.59
C ALA A 4 -7.22 -1.99 -25.53
N SER A 5 -6.63 -1.55 -24.42
CA SER A 5 -6.15 -0.16 -24.28
C SER A 5 -5.04 0.20 -25.27
N SER A 6 -4.27 -0.78 -25.78
CA SER A 6 -3.22 -0.55 -26.77
C SER A 6 -3.73 -0.16 -28.16
N GLN A 7 -5.02 -0.34 -28.39
CA GLN A 7 -5.68 -0.11 -29.70
C GLN A 7 -6.61 1.13 -29.68
N ILE A 8 -6.63 1.87 -28.56
CA ILE A 8 -7.58 2.97 -28.35
C ILE A 8 -6.82 4.29 -28.47
N ASP A 9 -7.25 5.13 -29.40
CA ASP A 9 -6.65 6.46 -29.67
C ASP A 9 -7.48 7.60 -29.05
N THR A 10 -8.71 7.34 -28.59
CA THR A 10 -9.58 8.37 -28.01
C THR A 10 -9.55 8.35 -26.48
N LEU A 11 -9.43 9.52 -25.87
CA LEU A 11 -9.34 9.68 -24.43
C LEU A 11 -10.56 9.10 -23.70
N GLU A 12 -11.75 9.28 -24.26
CA GLU A 12 -13.01 8.82 -23.64
C GLU A 12 -13.04 7.30 -23.47
N TRP A 13 -12.74 6.55 -24.53
CA TRP A 13 -12.69 5.09 -24.47
C TRP A 13 -11.52 4.58 -23.62
N LEU A 14 -10.41 5.31 -23.63
CA LEU A 14 -9.28 4.99 -22.76
C LEU A 14 -9.67 5.07 -21.28
N VAL A 15 -10.39 6.12 -20.87
CA VAL A 15 -10.90 6.28 -19.50
C VAL A 15 -11.83 5.12 -19.12
N VAL A 16 -12.75 4.73 -20.00
CA VAL A 16 -13.67 3.60 -19.75
C VAL A 16 -12.90 2.30 -19.55
N VAL A 17 -11.93 2.01 -20.42
CA VAL A 17 -11.14 0.78 -20.32
C VAL A 17 -10.28 0.77 -19.06
N TRP A 18 -9.67 1.89 -18.68
CA TRP A 18 -8.91 1.99 -17.43
C TRP A 18 -9.79 1.87 -16.19
N ALA A 19 -11.02 2.40 -16.23
CA ALA A 19 -12.00 2.20 -15.16
C ALA A 19 -12.35 0.71 -14.99
N LEU A 20 -12.56 -0.01 -16.09
CA LEU A 20 -12.80 -1.46 -16.06
C LEU A 20 -11.58 -2.24 -15.54
N ILE A 21 -10.37 -1.86 -15.96
CA ILE A 21 -9.13 -2.46 -15.42
C ILE A 21 -9.07 -2.27 -13.91
N GLY A 22 -9.32 -1.05 -13.43
CA GLY A 22 -9.34 -0.72 -11.99
C GLY A 22 -10.39 -1.52 -11.23
N PHE A 23 -11.59 -1.66 -11.78
CA PHE A 23 -12.67 -2.45 -11.18
C PHE A 23 -12.27 -3.93 -11.01
N PHE A 24 -11.78 -4.59 -12.07
CA PHE A 24 -11.36 -5.98 -11.98
C PHE A 24 -10.14 -6.18 -11.09
N ALA A 25 -9.16 -5.28 -11.16
CA ALA A 25 -7.99 -5.33 -10.29
C ALA A 25 -8.37 -5.19 -8.80
N SER A 26 -9.26 -4.25 -8.48
CA SER A 26 -9.77 -4.07 -7.12
C SER A 26 -10.53 -5.29 -6.63
N THR A 27 -11.36 -5.89 -7.47
CA THR A 27 -12.10 -7.12 -7.14
C THR A 27 -11.13 -8.26 -6.82
N MET A 28 -10.11 -8.49 -7.66
CA MET A 28 -9.08 -9.50 -7.41
C MET A 28 -8.31 -9.22 -6.11
N THR A 29 -8.00 -7.96 -5.85
CA THR A 29 -7.32 -7.57 -4.60
C THR A 29 -8.21 -7.85 -3.38
N CYS A 30 -9.50 -7.51 -3.44
CA CYS A 30 -10.44 -7.79 -2.35
C CYS A 30 -10.53 -9.30 -2.05
N LEU A 31 -10.66 -10.13 -3.08
CA LEU A 31 -10.68 -11.60 -2.92
C LEU A 31 -9.38 -12.13 -2.31
N GLY A 32 -8.23 -11.66 -2.81
CA GLY A 32 -6.93 -12.03 -2.26
C GLY A 32 -6.78 -11.62 -0.79
N MET A 33 -7.19 -10.41 -0.43
CA MET A 33 -7.17 -9.94 0.95
C MET A 33 -8.08 -10.78 1.86
N ARG A 34 -9.25 -11.21 1.36
CA ARG A 34 -10.16 -12.10 2.09
C ARG A 34 -9.51 -13.45 2.37
N ILE A 35 -8.92 -14.10 1.36
CA ILE A 35 -8.24 -15.39 1.51
C ILE A 35 -7.09 -15.28 2.53
N LEU A 36 -6.28 -14.24 2.43
CA LEU A 36 -5.16 -14.01 3.37
C LEU A 36 -5.62 -13.75 4.80
N SER A 37 -6.83 -13.20 4.99
CA SER A 37 -7.38 -12.94 6.31
C SER A 37 -7.73 -14.23 7.07
N ASP A 38 -7.86 -15.36 6.41
CA ASP A 38 -8.14 -16.65 7.05
C ASP A 38 -6.86 -17.34 7.58
N LEU A 39 -5.67 -16.87 7.14
CA LEU A 39 -4.40 -17.44 7.60
C LEU A 39 -4.12 -17.06 9.05
N PRO A 40 -3.47 -17.95 9.85
CA PRO A 40 -3.24 -17.74 11.28
C PRO A 40 -2.31 -16.56 11.57
N ASP A 41 -1.18 -16.43 10.87
CA ASP A 41 -0.24 -15.31 11.01
C ASP A 41 -0.59 -14.21 9.99
N LYS A 42 -1.36 -13.23 10.42
CA LYS A 42 -1.84 -12.13 9.57
C LYS A 42 -0.69 -11.26 9.06
N VAL A 43 0.28 -10.95 9.93
CA VAL A 43 1.42 -10.09 9.56
C VAL A 43 2.25 -10.77 8.48
N ARG A 44 2.52 -12.06 8.65
CA ARG A 44 3.27 -12.84 7.66
C ARG A 44 2.54 -12.92 6.33
N ALA A 45 1.23 -13.19 6.36
CA ALA A 45 0.41 -13.30 5.16
C ALA A 45 0.38 -11.99 4.36
N PHE A 46 0.04 -10.88 5.00
CA PHE A 46 -0.02 -9.56 4.34
C PHE A 46 1.36 -9.03 3.96
N GLY A 47 2.38 -9.28 4.77
CA GLY A 47 3.76 -8.90 4.48
C GLY A 47 4.32 -9.66 3.26
N THR A 48 4.10 -10.97 3.16
CA THR A 48 4.52 -11.75 1.99
C THR A 48 3.80 -11.28 0.72
N ARG A 49 2.48 -11.08 0.79
CA ARG A 49 1.71 -10.52 -0.33
C ARG A 49 2.29 -9.19 -0.79
N GLN A 50 2.47 -8.24 0.14
CA GLN A 50 2.97 -6.91 -0.17
C GLN A 50 4.40 -6.96 -0.72
N GLY A 51 5.24 -7.84 -0.18
CA GLY A 51 6.61 -8.05 -0.66
C GLY A 51 6.66 -8.56 -2.10
N VAL A 52 5.84 -9.55 -2.45
CA VAL A 52 5.72 -10.05 -3.82
C VAL A 52 5.18 -8.96 -4.75
N GLU A 53 4.13 -8.25 -4.36
CA GLU A 53 3.54 -7.16 -5.15
C GLU A 53 4.58 -6.07 -5.47
N LEU A 54 5.31 -5.59 -4.47
CA LEU A 54 6.32 -4.55 -4.66
C LEU A 54 7.53 -5.03 -5.44
N SER A 55 7.94 -6.30 -5.26
CA SER A 55 9.04 -6.89 -6.04
C SER A 55 8.70 -7.02 -7.52
N VAL A 56 7.49 -7.49 -7.83
CA VAL A 56 7.01 -7.57 -9.22
C VAL A 56 6.87 -6.16 -9.81
N THR A 57 6.31 -5.22 -9.05
CA THR A 57 6.19 -3.82 -9.47
C THR A 57 7.56 -3.20 -9.76
N ALA A 58 8.54 -3.41 -8.87
CA ALA A 58 9.90 -2.91 -9.07
C ALA A 58 10.54 -3.50 -10.34
N ALA A 59 10.41 -4.82 -10.56
CA ALA A 59 10.92 -5.49 -11.74
C ALA A 59 10.28 -4.94 -13.03
N VAL A 60 8.97 -4.73 -13.03
CA VAL A 60 8.23 -4.17 -14.16
C VAL A 60 8.67 -2.73 -14.43
N LEU A 61 8.74 -1.88 -13.40
CA LEU A 61 9.16 -0.48 -13.54
C LEU A 61 10.61 -0.34 -13.99
N PHE A 62 11.48 -1.26 -13.58
CA PHE A 62 12.89 -1.25 -13.99
C PHE A 62 13.07 -1.76 -15.42
N ALA A 63 12.36 -2.81 -15.82
CA ALA A 63 12.52 -3.46 -17.11
C ALA A 63 11.72 -2.78 -18.24
N LEU A 64 10.51 -2.29 -17.94
CA LEU A 64 9.57 -1.83 -18.96
C LEU A 64 10.08 -0.59 -19.74
N PRO A 65 10.61 0.47 -19.10
CA PRO A 65 11.06 1.66 -19.82
C PRO A 65 12.18 1.38 -20.83
N PRO A 66 13.33 0.78 -20.46
CA PRO A 66 14.44 0.59 -21.38
C PRO A 66 14.19 -0.49 -22.43
N LEU A 67 13.47 -1.56 -22.09
CA LEU A 67 13.32 -2.71 -22.98
C LEU A 67 12.13 -2.58 -23.93
N ILE A 68 11.06 -1.91 -23.50
CA ILE A 68 9.78 -1.94 -24.23
C ILE A 68 9.28 -0.53 -24.59
N ILE A 69 9.21 0.40 -23.62
CA ILE A 69 8.64 1.72 -23.90
C ILE A 69 9.49 2.51 -24.90
N SER A 70 10.81 2.38 -24.81
CA SER A 70 11.75 3.03 -25.73
C SER A 70 11.52 2.65 -27.19
N GLN A 71 11.09 1.42 -27.47
CA GLN A 71 10.90 0.88 -28.81
C GLN A 71 9.43 0.88 -29.25
N TYR A 72 8.52 0.45 -28.36
CA TYR A 72 7.11 0.18 -28.70
C TYR A 72 6.13 1.17 -28.06
N LYS A 73 6.61 2.20 -27.36
CA LYS A 73 5.81 3.26 -26.72
C LYS A 73 4.66 2.69 -25.84
N TYR A 74 3.53 3.38 -25.80
CA TYR A 74 2.36 2.97 -25.01
C TYR A 74 1.77 1.60 -25.40
N PRO A 75 1.58 1.25 -26.67
CA PRO A 75 1.05 -0.06 -27.05
C PRO A 75 1.89 -1.22 -26.54
N GLY A 76 3.23 -1.10 -26.61
CA GLY A 76 4.14 -2.10 -26.08
C GLY A 76 4.03 -2.27 -24.56
N ALA A 77 3.94 -1.16 -23.82
CA ALA A 77 3.73 -1.19 -22.37
C ALA A 77 2.41 -1.88 -22.00
N ALA A 78 1.31 -1.54 -22.67
CA ALA A 78 -0.01 -2.11 -22.43
C ALA A 78 -0.05 -3.62 -22.69
N LEU A 79 0.56 -4.09 -23.79
CA LEU A 79 0.65 -5.51 -24.13
C LEU A 79 1.53 -6.27 -23.15
N SER A 80 2.64 -5.69 -22.71
CA SER A 80 3.52 -6.32 -21.71
C SER A 80 2.83 -6.48 -20.37
N LEU A 81 2.10 -5.46 -19.91
CA LEU A 81 1.28 -5.57 -18.70
C LEU A 81 0.17 -6.62 -18.85
N ALA A 82 -0.45 -6.72 -20.03
CA ALA A 82 -1.42 -7.78 -20.33
C ALA A 82 -0.78 -9.17 -20.21
N ALA A 83 0.42 -9.36 -20.74
CA ALA A 83 1.16 -10.61 -20.66
C ALA A 83 1.53 -10.96 -19.20
N VAL A 84 2.03 -10.01 -18.42
CA VAL A 84 2.34 -10.20 -17.00
C VAL A 84 1.09 -10.63 -16.22
N VAL A 85 -0.03 -9.95 -16.41
CA VAL A 85 -1.31 -10.29 -15.75
C VAL A 85 -1.81 -11.67 -16.20
N ALA A 86 -1.66 -12.04 -17.48
CA ALA A 86 -2.04 -13.36 -17.97
C ALA A 86 -1.19 -14.46 -17.33
N ILE A 87 0.14 -14.27 -17.27
CA ILE A 87 1.07 -15.23 -16.64
C ILE A 87 0.75 -15.39 -15.15
N LEU A 88 0.56 -14.28 -14.43
CA LEU A 88 0.17 -14.32 -13.01
C LEU A 88 -1.21 -14.95 -12.83
N GLY A 89 -2.13 -14.74 -13.78
CA GLY A 89 -3.46 -15.35 -13.78
C GLY A 89 -3.43 -16.88 -13.87
N LEU A 90 -2.38 -17.48 -14.43
CA LEU A 90 -2.21 -18.93 -14.43
C LEU A 90 -2.11 -19.50 -13.01
N SER A 91 -1.67 -18.70 -12.03
CA SER A 91 -1.65 -19.12 -10.62
C SER A 91 -3.02 -19.48 -10.07
N ALA A 92 -4.11 -19.00 -10.69
CA ALA A 92 -5.48 -19.34 -10.29
C ALA A 92 -5.78 -20.85 -10.37
N PHE A 93 -5.08 -21.59 -11.24
CA PHE A 93 -5.23 -23.04 -11.34
C PHE A 93 -4.68 -23.81 -10.12
N TRP A 94 -3.78 -23.17 -9.33
CA TRP A 94 -3.24 -23.76 -8.11
C TRP A 94 -3.91 -23.25 -6.82
N VAL A 95 -4.88 -22.35 -6.94
CA VAL A 95 -5.66 -21.92 -5.78
C VAL A 95 -6.57 -23.09 -5.37
N PRO A 96 -6.49 -23.59 -4.11
CA PRO A 96 -7.34 -24.66 -3.63
C PRO A 96 -8.82 -24.25 -3.80
N THR A 97 -9.59 -25.05 -4.50
CA THR A 97 -11.04 -24.87 -4.55
C THR A 97 -11.58 -25.23 -3.17
N GLY A 98 -11.85 -24.24 -2.35
CA GLY A 98 -12.18 -24.36 -0.93
C GLY A 98 -13.54 -24.99 -0.63
N ALA A 99 -13.82 -26.17 -1.18
CA ALA A 99 -15.02 -26.92 -0.82
C ALA A 99 -15.04 -27.40 0.64
N GLN A 100 -13.86 -27.63 1.24
CA GLN A 100 -13.77 -28.06 2.64
C GLN A 100 -13.83 -26.87 3.61
N SER A 101 -13.16 -25.77 3.31
CA SER A 101 -13.21 -24.56 4.17
C SER A 101 -14.60 -23.91 4.18
N ASN A 102 -15.37 -24.04 3.10
CA ASN A 102 -16.74 -23.53 3.05
C ASN A 102 -17.74 -24.37 3.86
N GLN A 103 -17.51 -25.68 4.03
CA GLN A 103 -18.36 -26.51 4.88
C GLN A 103 -18.08 -26.28 6.36
N ASP A 104 -16.83 -26.14 6.75
CA ASP A 104 -16.44 -25.82 8.13
C ASP A 104 -16.81 -24.38 8.49
N ALA A 105 -16.65 -23.44 7.56
CA ALA A 105 -17.10 -22.05 7.73
C ALA A 105 -18.63 -21.90 7.72
N ALA A 106 -19.35 -22.71 6.92
CA ALA A 106 -20.80 -22.73 6.90
C ALA A 106 -21.37 -23.38 8.17
N ALA A 107 -20.74 -24.45 8.68
CA ALA A 107 -21.09 -25.06 9.96
C ALA A 107 -20.81 -24.10 11.13
N ALA A 108 -19.64 -23.44 11.15
CA ALA A 108 -19.31 -22.45 12.17
C ALA A 108 -20.18 -21.17 12.05
N ALA A 109 -20.68 -20.84 10.87
CA ALA A 109 -21.60 -19.72 10.65
C ALA A 109 -23.05 -20.05 11.03
N GLN A 110 -23.43 -21.33 11.06
CA GLN A 110 -24.74 -21.79 11.58
C GLN A 110 -24.80 -21.78 13.10
N ASP A 111 -23.66 -22.03 13.79
CA ASP A 111 -23.55 -21.98 15.24
C ASP A 111 -23.16 -20.57 15.77
N ALA A 112 -22.71 -19.67 14.92
CA ALA A 112 -22.49 -18.29 15.31
C ALA A 112 -23.84 -17.55 15.41
N PRO A 113 -24.15 -16.90 16.54
CA PRO A 113 -25.31 -16.03 16.60
C PRO A 113 -25.22 -15.06 15.44
N ALA A 114 -26.33 -14.87 14.69
CA ALA A 114 -26.41 -14.03 13.51
C ALA A 114 -25.73 -12.68 13.81
N SER A 115 -24.42 -12.64 13.59
CA SER A 115 -23.62 -11.44 13.80
C SER A 115 -24.10 -10.45 12.75
N GLY A 116 -24.70 -9.36 13.24
CA GLY A 116 -25.49 -8.40 12.53
C GLY A 116 -24.87 -8.00 11.18
N ALA A 117 -25.71 -7.55 10.27
CA ALA A 117 -25.36 -7.07 8.93
C ALA A 117 -24.24 -6.00 8.92
N TYR A 118 -23.85 -5.50 10.07
CA TYR A 118 -22.91 -4.39 10.27
C TYR A 118 -21.53 -4.88 10.71
N LEU A 119 -20.50 -4.21 10.21
CA LEU A 119 -19.12 -4.40 10.69
C LEU A 119 -19.01 -3.96 12.16
N PRO A 120 -18.20 -4.67 12.98
CA PRO A 120 -17.92 -4.23 14.35
C PRO A 120 -17.33 -2.81 14.38
N MET A 121 -17.69 -2.02 15.40
CA MET A 121 -17.14 -0.65 15.54
C MET A 121 -15.61 -0.64 15.57
N VAL A 122 -14.99 -1.66 16.17
CA VAL A 122 -13.52 -1.81 16.20
C VAL A 122 -12.93 -1.93 14.79
N ALA A 123 -13.63 -2.59 13.87
CA ALA A 123 -13.19 -2.71 12.48
C ALA A 123 -13.28 -1.37 11.74
N TRP A 124 -14.38 -0.62 11.89
CA TRP A 124 -14.52 0.74 11.35
C TRP A 124 -13.42 1.67 11.87
N GLN A 125 -13.12 1.58 13.16
CA GLN A 125 -12.05 2.37 13.77
C GLN A 125 -10.67 1.98 13.23
N SER A 126 -10.41 0.70 13.00
CA SER A 126 -9.15 0.22 12.42
C SER A 126 -8.99 0.71 10.98
N LEU A 127 -10.07 0.70 10.18
CA LEU A 127 -10.11 1.26 8.83
C LEU A 127 -9.88 2.78 8.83
N ALA A 128 -10.53 3.50 9.75
CA ALA A 128 -10.35 4.96 9.88
C ALA A 128 -8.91 5.32 10.29
N LEU A 129 -8.31 4.59 11.22
CA LEU A 129 -6.91 4.81 11.62
C LEU A 129 -5.95 4.51 10.47
N PHE A 130 -6.25 3.49 9.68
CA PHE A 130 -5.47 3.20 8.49
C PHE A 130 -5.62 4.29 7.42
N PHE A 131 -6.83 4.80 7.21
CA PHE A 131 -7.07 5.94 6.33
C PHE A 131 -6.24 7.16 6.75
N VAL A 132 -6.26 7.53 8.03
CA VAL A 132 -5.46 8.64 8.57
C VAL A 132 -3.98 8.41 8.32
N PHE A 133 -3.46 7.20 8.61
CA PHE A 133 -2.07 6.83 8.34
C PHE A 133 -1.69 7.01 6.87
N LEU A 134 -2.55 6.54 5.96
CA LEU A 134 -2.30 6.60 4.52
C LEU A 134 -2.36 8.02 3.98
N VAL A 135 -3.32 8.84 4.40
CA VAL A 135 -3.54 10.19 3.85
C VAL A 135 -2.28 11.06 3.94
N GLY A 136 -1.63 11.11 5.10
CA GLY A 136 -0.41 11.91 5.26
C GLY A 136 0.78 11.33 4.50
N ASN A 137 0.96 10.00 4.54
CA ASN A 137 2.10 9.35 3.90
C ASN A 137 1.97 9.32 2.37
N ILE A 138 0.77 9.09 1.80
CA ILE A 138 0.52 9.20 0.36
C ILE A 138 0.61 10.67 -0.09
N GLY A 139 0.16 11.60 0.76
CA GLY A 139 0.38 13.03 0.54
C GLY A 139 1.85 13.38 0.40
N LEU A 140 2.70 12.90 1.31
CA LEU A 140 4.14 13.08 1.22
C LEU A 140 4.73 12.45 -0.04
N TRP A 141 4.31 11.21 -0.36
CA TRP A 141 4.79 10.50 -1.55
C TRP A 141 4.55 11.31 -2.83
N ALA A 142 3.39 11.95 -2.96
CA ALA A 142 3.00 12.74 -4.13
C ALA A 142 3.88 13.99 -4.34
N PHE A 143 4.51 14.49 -3.27
CA PHE A 143 5.35 15.69 -3.32
C PHE A 143 6.85 15.40 -3.13
N LEU A 144 7.25 14.13 -3.00
CA LEU A 144 8.63 13.74 -2.76
C LEU A 144 9.57 14.22 -3.88
N GLU A 145 9.12 14.12 -5.13
CA GLU A 145 9.87 14.64 -6.29
C GLU A 145 10.09 16.16 -6.20
N ARG A 146 9.08 16.91 -5.74
CA ARG A 146 9.19 18.37 -5.58
C ARG A 146 10.18 18.74 -4.49
N ILE A 147 10.26 17.97 -3.38
CA ILE A 147 11.26 18.16 -2.34
C ILE A 147 12.66 17.93 -2.94
N GLY A 148 12.87 16.84 -3.68
CA GLY A 148 14.15 16.57 -4.35
C GLY A 148 14.52 17.64 -5.36
N SER A 149 13.56 18.10 -6.16
CA SER A 149 13.79 19.18 -7.15
C SER A 149 14.14 20.50 -6.47
N SER A 150 13.59 20.81 -5.30
CA SER A 150 13.96 22.01 -4.53
C SER A 150 15.40 21.98 -4.02
N LEU A 151 15.97 20.79 -3.87
CA LEU A 151 17.38 20.55 -3.51
C LEU A 151 18.30 20.48 -4.75
N GLN A 152 17.80 20.81 -5.94
CA GLN A 152 18.51 20.75 -7.22
C GLN A 152 19.06 19.36 -7.57
N ILE A 153 18.39 18.29 -7.11
CA ILE A 153 18.75 16.91 -7.44
C ILE A 153 18.39 16.65 -8.91
N ALA A 154 19.33 16.09 -9.66
CA ALA A 154 19.14 15.83 -11.07
C ALA A 154 18.03 14.76 -11.33
N PRO A 155 17.26 14.85 -12.42
CA PRO A 155 16.20 13.88 -12.73
C PRO A 155 16.69 12.43 -12.79
N ALA A 156 17.90 12.17 -13.24
CA ALA A 156 18.50 10.85 -13.27
C ALA A 156 18.74 10.30 -11.85
N GLU A 157 19.20 11.13 -10.94
CA GLU A 157 19.40 10.79 -9.52
C GLU A 157 18.05 10.55 -8.83
N MET A 158 17.02 11.34 -9.12
CA MET A 158 15.64 11.10 -8.65
C MET A 158 15.12 9.75 -9.11
N GLY A 159 15.39 9.37 -10.36
CA GLY A 159 15.06 8.03 -10.87
C GLY A 159 15.68 6.92 -10.02
N ILE A 160 16.95 7.06 -9.61
CA ILE A 160 17.63 6.10 -8.73
C ILE A 160 16.93 6.07 -7.35
N VAL A 161 16.61 7.24 -6.77
CA VAL A 161 15.91 7.30 -5.48
C VAL A 161 14.61 6.51 -5.52
N PHE A 162 13.77 6.74 -6.53
CA PHE A 162 12.48 6.05 -6.65
C PHE A 162 12.60 4.55 -6.95
N ALA A 163 13.60 4.14 -7.74
CA ALA A 163 13.85 2.73 -8.00
C ALA A 163 14.24 1.97 -6.71
N VAL A 164 15.22 2.51 -5.96
CA VAL A 164 15.65 1.93 -4.68
C VAL A 164 14.53 1.98 -3.64
N LEU A 165 13.74 3.05 -3.62
CA LEU A 165 12.58 3.22 -2.73
C LEU A 165 11.59 2.05 -2.91
N LYS A 166 11.25 1.66 -4.14
CA LYS A 166 10.36 0.53 -4.40
C LYS A 166 10.97 -0.82 -4.03
N LEU A 167 12.26 -1.01 -4.25
CA LEU A 167 12.96 -2.21 -3.79
C LEU A 167 12.96 -2.31 -2.27
N LEU A 168 13.24 -1.22 -1.57
CA LEU A 168 13.21 -1.17 -0.10
C LEU A 168 11.79 -1.38 0.45
N GLY A 169 10.76 -0.91 -0.22
CA GLY A 169 9.38 -1.27 0.11
C GLY A 169 9.15 -2.78 0.07
N GLY A 170 9.64 -3.47 -0.97
CA GLY A 170 9.60 -4.93 -1.05
C GLY A 170 10.36 -5.61 0.10
N VAL A 171 11.59 -5.16 0.37
CA VAL A 171 12.40 -5.64 1.50
C VAL A 171 11.69 -5.42 2.84
N ALA A 172 11.09 -4.25 3.05
CA ALA A 172 10.34 -3.91 4.26
C ALA A 172 9.14 -4.85 4.48
N ALA A 173 8.42 -5.16 3.41
CA ALA A 173 7.28 -6.08 3.47
C ALA A 173 7.71 -7.50 3.83
N PHE A 174 8.78 -8.02 3.22
CA PHE A 174 9.34 -9.34 3.59
C PHE A 174 9.95 -9.34 4.99
N PHE A 175 10.63 -8.26 5.40
CA PHE A 175 11.10 -8.10 6.77
C PHE A 175 9.93 -8.20 7.75
N THR A 176 8.84 -7.47 7.48
CA THR A 176 7.64 -7.51 8.32
C THR A 176 7.01 -8.91 8.35
N ALA A 177 7.00 -9.61 7.20
CA ALA A 177 6.54 -11.00 7.14
C ALA A 177 7.41 -11.95 7.96
N ALA A 178 8.73 -11.76 7.96
CA ALA A 178 9.66 -12.57 8.74
C ALA A 178 9.53 -12.33 10.26
N VAL A 179 9.27 -11.08 10.65
CA VAL A 179 8.97 -10.72 12.03
C VAL A 179 7.66 -11.33 12.50
N GLY A 180 6.64 -11.34 11.62
CA GLY A 180 5.33 -11.92 11.88
C GLY A 180 4.62 -11.27 13.08
N ASP A 181 3.79 -12.05 13.74
CA ASP A 181 3.02 -11.62 14.92
C ASP A 181 3.84 -11.57 16.22
N ARG A 182 5.17 -11.84 16.16
CA ARG A 182 6.06 -11.81 17.34
C ARG A 182 6.17 -10.45 17.98
N VAL A 183 6.04 -9.39 17.17
CA VAL A 183 6.02 -8.01 17.68
C VAL A 183 4.58 -7.63 17.95
N GLY A 184 4.25 -7.41 19.21
CA GLY A 184 2.91 -6.96 19.58
C GLY A 184 2.53 -5.64 18.89
N PRO A 185 1.23 -5.40 18.62
CA PRO A 185 0.77 -4.30 17.76
C PRO A 185 1.23 -2.90 18.24
N SER A 186 1.36 -2.71 19.55
CA SER A 186 1.83 -1.43 20.10
C SER A 186 3.32 -1.20 19.86
N ARG A 187 4.17 -2.24 20.05
CA ARG A 187 5.61 -2.10 19.76
C ARG A 187 5.83 -1.83 18.27
N ALA A 188 5.09 -2.53 17.40
CA ALA A 188 5.12 -2.32 15.97
C ALA A 188 4.73 -0.87 15.60
N ALA A 189 3.66 -0.34 16.19
CA ALA A 189 3.21 1.02 15.92
C ALA A 189 4.27 2.07 16.30
N TRP A 190 4.88 1.95 17.50
CA TRP A 190 5.92 2.89 17.95
C TRP A 190 7.21 2.77 17.15
N TRP A 191 7.56 1.55 16.76
CA TRP A 191 8.71 1.34 15.87
C TRP A 191 8.49 2.04 14.52
N VAL A 192 7.29 1.91 13.95
CA VAL A 192 6.92 2.61 12.69
C VAL A 192 6.99 4.12 12.89
N VAL A 193 6.41 4.67 13.97
CA VAL A 193 6.47 6.12 14.28
C VAL A 193 7.90 6.60 14.40
N GLY A 194 8.76 5.91 15.15
CA GLY A 194 10.17 6.29 15.33
C GLY A 194 10.96 6.25 14.02
N THR A 195 10.74 5.22 13.20
CA THR A 195 11.46 5.06 11.93
C THR A 195 10.95 6.04 10.86
N VAL A 196 9.62 6.26 10.77
CA VAL A 196 9.06 7.33 9.93
C VAL A 196 9.63 8.68 10.37
N GLY A 197 9.58 8.99 11.68
CA GLY A 197 10.12 10.23 12.23
C GLY A 197 11.58 10.46 11.86
N LEU A 198 12.42 9.43 11.97
CA LEU A 198 13.82 9.49 11.54
C LEU A 198 13.93 9.82 10.03
N GLY A 199 13.18 9.15 9.18
CA GLY A 199 13.16 9.42 7.74
C GLY A 199 12.73 10.86 7.43
N LEU A 200 11.71 11.38 8.12
CA LEU A 200 11.22 12.74 7.94
C LEU A 200 12.23 13.80 8.44
N VAL A 201 12.92 13.54 9.55
CA VAL A 201 14.00 14.43 10.03
C VAL A 201 15.15 14.48 9.02
N LEU A 202 15.55 13.35 8.46
CA LEU A 202 16.57 13.31 7.41
C LEU A 202 16.12 14.05 6.15
N LEU A 203 14.87 13.92 5.72
CA LEU A 203 14.30 14.68 4.59
C LEU A 203 14.31 16.18 4.89
N GLN A 204 13.95 16.59 6.12
CA GLN A 204 13.93 17.99 6.53
C GLN A 204 15.33 18.63 6.57
N THR A 205 16.32 17.86 6.99
CA THR A 205 17.71 18.34 7.12
C THR A 205 18.55 18.09 5.88
N ALA A 206 17.97 17.47 4.84
CA ALA A 206 18.67 17.18 3.60
C ALA A 206 19.09 18.47 2.87
N THR A 207 20.36 18.55 2.53
CA THR A 207 20.95 19.64 1.72
C THR A 207 21.49 19.14 0.38
N ALA A 208 21.54 17.82 0.18
CA ALA A 208 22.08 17.17 -1.00
C ALA A 208 21.44 15.79 -1.21
N PHE A 209 21.75 15.16 -2.35
CA PHE A 209 21.24 13.87 -2.80
C PHE A 209 21.24 12.78 -1.72
N ILE A 210 22.37 12.57 -1.02
CA ILE A 210 22.50 11.46 -0.06
C ILE A 210 21.53 11.61 1.12
N GLY A 211 21.44 12.81 1.69
CA GLY A 211 20.51 13.07 2.81
C GLY A 211 19.06 12.86 2.41
N PHE A 212 18.68 13.37 1.25
CA PHE A 212 17.34 13.18 0.68
C PHE A 212 17.04 11.69 0.41
N ALA A 213 17.95 10.99 -0.25
CA ALA A 213 17.80 9.57 -0.59
C ALA A 213 17.63 8.71 0.67
N LEU A 214 18.50 8.87 1.67
CA LEU A 214 18.42 8.14 2.93
C LEU A 214 17.11 8.43 3.67
N GLY A 215 16.71 9.70 3.73
CA GLY A 215 15.44 10.10 4.36
C GLY A 215 14.23 9.45 3.68
N ALA A 216 14.17 9.50 2.34
CA ALA A 216 13.11 8.89 1.56
C ALA A 216 13.08 7.36 1.71
N TRP A 217 14.22 6.70 1.70
CA TRP A 217 14.33 5.25 1.81
C TRP A 217 13.93 4.73 3.18
N ILE A 218 14.38 5.39 4.26
CA ILE A 218 14.00 5.04 5.63
C ILE A 218 12.50 5.26 5.85
N TRP A 219 11.97 6.36 5.34
CA TRP A 219 10.54 6.65 5.40
C TRP A 219 9.71 5.58 4.68
N GLU A 220 10.05 5.23 3.42
CA GLU A 220 9.31 4.21 2.65
C GLU A 220 9.37 2.84 3.32
N PHE A 221 10.55 2.46 3.84
CA PHE A 221 10.70 1.21 4.58
C PHE A 221 9.70 1.14 5.74
N ALA A 222 9.65 2.18 6.56
CA ALA A 222 8.72 2.24 7.70
C ALA A 222 7.26 2.36 7.28
N PHE A 223 6.97 3.14 6.24
CA PHE A 223 5.63 3.27 5.67
C PHE A 223 5.08 1.92 5.20
N THR A 224 5.86 1.14 4.46
CA THR A 224 5.45 -0.19 4.02
C THR A 224 5.23 -1.15 5.19
N CYS A 225 6.10 -1.15 6.20
CA CYS A 225 5.88 -1.92 7.42
C CYS A 225 4.57 -1.51 8.12
N GLY A 226 4.29 -0.22 8.19
CA GLY A 226 3.06 0.33 8.73
C GLY A 226 1.82 -0.17 7.98
N CYS A 227 1.85 -0.19 6.64
CA CYS A 227 0.77 -0.73 5.82
C CYS A 227 0.46 -2.20 6.16
N VAL A 228 1.49 -3.03 6.30
CA VAL A 228 1.33 -4.45 6.65
C VAL A 228 0.73 -4.63 8.05
N PHE A 229 1.24 -3.89 9.04
CA PHE A 229 0.72 -3.96 10.41
C PHE A 229 -0.73 -3.48 10.52
N HIS A 230 -1.10 -2.41 9.79
CA HIS A 230 -2.48 -1.93 9.76
C HIS A 230 -3.41 -2.93 9.08
N ALA A 231 -3.03 -3.51 7.93
CA ALA A 231 -3.81 -4.54 7.25
C ALA A 231 -4.04 -5.76 8.15
N ALA A 232 -3.00 -6.22 8.85
CA ALA A 232 -3.10 -7.31 9.83
C ALA A 232 -4.00 -6.94 11.02
N SER A 233 -3.97 -5.70 11.50
CA SER A 233 -4.84 -5.20 12.57
C SER A 233 -6.30 -5.18 12.14
N ILE A 234 -6.60 -4.73 10.92
CA ILE A 234 -7.95 -4.74 10.34
C ILE A 234 -8.47 -6.18 10.25
N ALA A 235 -7.65 -7.11 9.74
CA ALA A 235 -8.04 -8.54 9.65
C ALA A 235 -8.30 -9.18 11.03
N ARG A 236 -7.62 -8.74 12.09
CA ARG A 236 -7.87 -9.19 13.46
C ARG A 236 -9.14 -8.59 14.07
N SER A 237 -9.52 -7.40 13.64
CA SER A 237 -10.68 -6.68 14.19
C SER A 237 -12.04 -7.22 13.68
N ASP A 238 -12.03 -7.98 12.60
CA ASP A 238 -13.21 -8.62 12.03
C ASP A 238 -12.88 -10.03 11.53
N PRO A 239 -13.15 -11.08 12.33
CA PRO A 239 -12.94 -12.47 11.92
C PRO A 239 -13.72 -12.90 10.68
N SER A 240 -14.82 -12.19 10.33
CA SER A 240 -15.58 -12.47 9.11
C SER A 240 -14.85 -12.10 7.83
N GLY A 241 -13.75 -11.32 7.93
CA GLY A 241 -12.94 -10.86 6.80
C GLY A 241 -13.58 -9.80 5.92
N ARG A 242 -14.76 -9.26 6.27
CA ARG A 242 -15.43 -8.20 5.51
C ARG A 242 -14.68 -6.87 5.62
N ALA A 243 -14.13 -6.56 6.80
CA ALA A 243 -13.37 -5.33 7.00
C ALA A 243 -12.12 -5.26 6.13
N VAL A 244 -11.39 -6.36 5.97
CA VAL A 244 -10.16 -6.38 5.18
C VAL A 244 -10.44 -6.20 3.67
N MET A 245 -11.63 -6.57 3.21
CA MET A 245 -12.05 -6.32 1.82
C MET A 245 -12.23 -4.82 1.52
N LEU A 246 -12.38 -3.97 2.55
CA LEU A 246 -12.45 -2.52 2.40
C LEU A 246 -11.07 -1.84 2.32
N VAL A 247 -9.99 -2.57 2.59
CA VAL A 247 -8.62 -2.03 2.53
C VAL A 247 -8.29 -1.37 1.18
N PRO A 248 -8.59 -1.97 0.02
CA PRO A 248 -8.36 -1.32 -1.27
C PRO A 248 -9.15 0.00 -1.44
N ALA A 249 -10.38 0.06 -0.92
CA ALA A 249 -11.17 1.28 -0.95
C ALA A 249 -10.55 2.38 -0.06
N VAL A 250 -10.02 2.01 1.11
CA VAL A 250 -9.29 2.95 1.98
C VAL A 250 -8.05 3.50 1.29
N PHE A 251 -7.28 2.66 0.58
CA PHE A 251 -6.15 3.11 -0.23
C PHE A 251 -6.59 4.08 -1.33
N ALA A 252 -7.66 3.76 -2.07
CA ALA A 252 -8.17 4.61 -3.13
C ALA A 252 -8.60 5.98 -2.61
N LEU A 253 -9.38 6.02 -1.53
CA LEU A 253 -9.82 7.27 -0.88
C LEU A 253 -8.65 8.08 -0.35
N SER A 254 -7.64 7.42 0.24
CA SER A 254 -6.43 8.10 0.72
C SER A 254 -5.59 8.66 -0.42
N SER A 255 -5.55 7.97 -1.57
CA SER A 255 -4.85 8.44 -2.77
C SER A 255 -5.54 9.65 -3.43
N MET A 256 -6.82 9.83 -3.19
CA MET A 256 -7.55 11.05 -3.59
C MET A 256 -7.35 12.19 -2.58
N ALA A 257 -7.53 11.90 -1.29
CA ALA A 257 -7.50 12.92 -0.24
C ALA A 257 -6.07 13.38 0.10
N GLY A 258 -5.10 12.47 0.15
CA GLY A 258 -3.74 12.74 0.57
C GLY A 258 -3.04 13.83 -0.25
N PRO A 259 -2.89 13.64 -1.59
CA PRO A 259 -2.28 14.65 -2.44
C PRO A 259 -3.04 15.98 -2.45
N GLY A 260 -4.39 15.94 -2.34
CA GLY A 260 -5.23 17.15 -2.28
C GLY A 260 -4.94 17.99 -1.04
N LEU A 261 -4.89 17.37 0.14
CA LEU A 261 -4.55 18.03 1.40
C LEU A 261 -3.09 18.48 1.42
N ALA A 262 -2.17 17.61 1.00
CA ALA A 262 -0.76 17.94 0.90
C ALA A 262 -0.51 19.14 -0.04
N GLY A 263 -1.24 19.22 -1.16
CA GLY A 263 -1.16 20.33 -2.10
C GLY A 263 -1.53 21.67 -1.48
N GLN A 264 -2.55 21.71 -0.62
CA GLN A 264 -2.94 22.91 0.11
C GLN A 264 -1.85 23.34 1.11
N ILE A 265 -1.23 22.38 1.81
CA ILE A 265 -0.15 22.65 2.75
C ILE A 265 1.09 23.20 2.03
N VAL A 266 1.42 22.64 0.86
CA VAL A 266 2.63 23.00 0.09
C VAL A 266 2.41 24.24 -0.78
N ALA A 267 1.19 24.74 -0.96
CA ALA A 267 0.89 25.88 -1.85
C ALA A 267 1.75 27.14 -1.55
N GLY A 268 2.26 27.30 -0.32
CA GLY A 268 3.20 28.36 0.09
C GLY A 268 4.68 27.93 0.14
N GLY A 269 5.07 26.77 -0.44
CA GLY A 269 6.42 26.24 -0.33
C GLY A 269 6.72 25.56 1.02
N ASN A 270 5.69 25.29 1.81
CA ASN A 270 5.82 24.77 3.18
C ASN A 270 6.03 23.25 3.22
N PHE A 271 7.23 22.78 2.88
CA PHE A 271 7.57 21.37 3.00
C PHE A 271 7.67 20.90 4.47
N VAL A 272 8.00 21.78 5.40
CA VAL A 272 7.99 21.47 6.84
C VAL A 272 6.58 21.06 7.29
N GLY A 273 5.57 21.82 6.87
CA GLY A 273 4.17 21.49 7.15
C GLY A 273 3.75 20.15 6.57
N LEU A 274 4.23 19.80 5.37
CA LEU A 274 3.96 18.50 4.75
C LEU A 274 4.58 17.35 5.54
N LEU A 275 5.84 17.48 5.97
CA LEU A 275 6.52 16.47 6.79
C LEU A 275 5.83 16.32 8.17
N ALA A 276 5.44 17.45 8.78
CA ALA A 276 4.68 17.44 10.03
C ALA A 276 3.30 16.75 9.86
N PHE A 277 2.63 16.96 8.74
CA PHE A 277 1.37 16.28 8.39
C PHE A 277 1.55 14.75 8.26
N ALA A 278 2.60 14.31 7.57
CA ALA A 278 2.94 12.89 7.44
C ALA A 278 3.28 12.26 8.82
N LEU A 279 4.01 12.98 9.67
CA LEU A 279 4.32 12.52 11.02
C LEU A 279 3.05 12.43 11.89
N ALA A 280 2.22 13.46 11.89
CA ALA A 280 0.96 13.50 12.65
C ALA A 280 0.03 12.36 12.23
N SER A 281 -0.09 12.09 10.93
CA SER A 281 -0.90 11.00 10.39
C SER A 281 -0.38 9.61 10.79
N THR A 282 0.91 9.47 11.06
CA THR A 282 1.53 8.24 11.55
C THR A 282 1.39 8.11 13.07
N LEU A 283 1.54 9.20 13.80
CA LEU A 283 1.49 9.25 15.26
C LEU A 283 0.08 9.04 15.81
N LEU A 284 -0.94 9.63 15.19
CA LEU A 284 -2.33 9.56 15.65
C LEU A 284 -2.83 8.12 15.82
N PRO A 285 -2.69 7.19 14.84
CA PRO A 285 -3.07 5.80 15.02
C PRO A 285 -2.31 5.09 16.14
N ALA A 286 -1.03 5.39 16.34
CA ALA A 286 -0.23 4.81 17.41
C ALA A 286 -0.73 5.23 18.80
N LEU A 287 -1.06 6.51 18.99
CA LEU A 287 -1.62 7.03 20.23
C LEU A 287 -2.98 6.43 20.55
N VAL A 288 -3.88 6.35 19.56
CA VAL A 288 -5.21 5.76 19.75
C VAL A 288 -5.12 4.28 20.15
N ASN A 289 -4.17 3.54 19.61
CA ASN A 289 -3.95 2.13 19.95
C ASN A 289 -3.48 1.92 21.41
N ILE A 290 -2.85 2.92 22.04
CA ILE A 290 -2.49 2.85 23.47
C ILE A 290 -3.71 3.05 24.35
N ILE A 291 -4.49 4.10 24.06
CA ILE A 291 -5.66 4.48 24.85
C ILE A 291 -6.69 3.35 24.90
N ARG A 292 -6.72 2.50 23.88
CA ARG A 292 -7.67 1.38 23.75
C ARG A 292 -7.23 0.07 24.41
N ARG A 293 -6.07 0.00 25.02
CA ARG A 293 -5.72 -1.21 25.79
C ARG A 293 -6.59 -1.26 27.02
N PRO A 294 -7.45 -2.30 27.19
CA PRO A 294 -7.97 -2.60 28.52
C PRO A 294 -6.75 -2.93 29.40
N THR A 295 -6.64 -2.23 30.48
CA THR A 295 -5.73 -2.54 31.62
C THR A 295 -5.97 -3.96 32.11
#